data_a09db3bc1c08424d0fe9c9023e56fd9a
#
_entry.id   a09db3bc1c08424d0fe9c9023e56fd9a
#
_cell.length_a   1.000
_cell.length_b   1.000
_cell.length_c   1.000
_cell.angle_alpha   90.00
_cell.angle_beta   90.00
_cell.angle_gamma   90.00
#
_symmetry.space_group_name_H-M   'P 1'
#
loop_
_entity.id
_entity.type
_entity.pdbx_description
1 polymer ?
#
loop_
_entity_poly.entity_id
_entity_poly.type
_entity_poly.pdbx_seq_one_letter_code
_entity_poly.pdbx_strand_id
1 'polypeptide(L)'
;MTNNLIVAPAPHVQARQSTRSIMRDVLLALLPALAVSVWVFGAKVLCVTVLAVTSCVAFEYLIQRFLVRGPLTVNNLSAAVTGVLLAFNLPVTIPWWIVVIGALVAIGVAKMSFGGLGKNPFNPALVGRVFLLIAYPVQMTSFGTDAFTGATPLAAFKYAPVFAGAPLADLAVGRVAGSLGEVAALALLAGFAYLVVRRVASWHVPAVIFATMALFALCTALLRGWSGAALWQFPLFHLLAGGAMLGALFMATDYATSPMTVAGGVIYAAGIG
;
A
#
# COMPACT_ATOMS: atom_id res chain seq x y z
N MET A 1 32.75 19.23 34.43
CA MET A 1 31.52 19.04 33.58
C MET A 1 31.70 19.91 32.35
N THR A 2 32.13 19.31 31.23
CA THR A 2 32.27 20.01 29.97
C THR A 2 30.87 20.19 29.36
N ASN A 3 30.29 21.39 29.47
CA ASN A 3 29.09 21.76 28.74
C ASN A 3 29.44 21.80 27.25
N ASN A 4 29.21 20.71 26.54
CA ASN A 4 29.29 20.69 25.09
C ASN A 4 28.11 21.50 24.54
N LEU A 5 28.38 22.73 24.10
CA LEU A 5 27.43 23.53 23.35
C LEU A 5 27.14 22.83 22.02
N ILE A 6 25.90 22.39 21.82
CA ILE A 6 25.48 21.81 20.54
C ILE A 6 25.12 22.97 19.63
N VAL A 7 25.95 23.21 18.61
CA VAL A 7 25.63 24.14 17.54
C VAL A 7 24.85 23.42 16.47
N ALA A 8 23.56 23.71 16.36
CA ALA A 8 22.70 23.16 15.30
C ALA A 8 22.57 24.20 14.17
N PRO A 9 22.58 23.80 12.88
CA PRO A 9 22.30 24.72 11.79
C PRO A 9 20.84 25.22 11.84
N ALA A 10 20.61 26.47 11.43
CA ALA A 10 19.26 27.01 11.27
C ALA A 10 18.47 26.26 10.18
N PRO A 11 17.16 26.10 10.31
CA PRO A 11 16.28 26.67 11.34
C PRO A 11 16.22 25.83 12.62
N HIS A 12 16.19 26.49 13.77
CA HIS A 12 16.09 25.85 15.09
C HIS A 12 14.68 25.38 15.46
N VAL A 13 13.74 25.46 14.52
CA VAL A 13 12.36 25.01 14.70
C VAL A 13 12.31 23.49 14.49
N GLN A 14 12.07 22.76 15.56
CA GLN A 14 11.87 21.31 15.50
C GLN A 14 10.39 20.97 15.49
N ALA A 15 9.96 20.11 14.55
CA ALA A 15 8.61 19.55 14.57
C ALA A 15 8.46 18.62 15.79
N ARG A 16 7.28 18.65 16.44
CA ARG A 16 6.96 17.74 17.56
C ARG A 16 6.90 16.27 17.14
N GLN A 17 6.74 15.99 15.84
CA GLN A 17 6.64 14.66 15.28
C GLN A 17 8.02 14.17 14.79
N SER A 18 8.46 13.02 15.29
CA SER A 18 9.64 12.34 14.78
C SER A 18 9.26 11.36 13.67
N THR A 19 10.19 11.02 12.77
CA THR A 19 9.99 9.98 11.74
C THR A 19 9.48 8.66 12.34
N ARG A 20 10.02 8.25 13.48
CA ARG A 20 9.58 7.05 14.19
C ARG A 20 8.12 7.15 14.65
N SER A 21 7.68 8.32 15.13
CA SER A 21 6.28 8.53 15.53
C SER A 21 5.33 8.41 14.35
N ILE A 22 5.67 9.02 13.21
CA ILE A 22 4.88 8.95 11.97
C ILE A 22 4.79 7.51 11.46
N MET A 23 5.91 6.78 11.37
CA MET A 23 5.92 5.39 10.90
C MET A 23 5.15 4.45 11.85
N ARG A 24 5.20 4.72 13.16
CA ARG A 24 4.38 3.99 14.13
C ARG A 24 2.88 4.25 13.91
N ASP A 25 2.49 5.50 13.67
CA ASP A 25 1.08 5.84 13.42
C ASP A 25 0.58 5.18 12.13
N VAL A 26 1.42 5.07 11.08
CA VAL A 26 1.08 4.31 9.87
C VAL A 26 0.89 2.81 10.16
N LEU A 27 1.78 2.20 10.95
CA LEU A 27 1.62 0.78 11.35
C LEU A 27 0.33 0.57 12.14
N LEU A 28 0.00 1.47 13.08
CA LEU A 28 -1.26 1.41 13.83
C LEU A 28 -2.48 1.55 12.93
N ALA A 29 -2.42 2.43 11.93
CA ALA A 29 -3.49 2.62 10.94
C ALA A 29 -3.71 1.38 10.05
N LEU A 30 -2.71 0.55 9.84
CA LEU A 30 -2.82 -0.68 9.06
C LEU A 30 -3.30 -1.88 9.89
N LEU A 31 -3.31 -1.80 11.23
CA LEU A 31 -3.75 -2.91 12.09
C LEU A 31 -5.21 -3.33 11.85
N PRO A 32 -6.21 -2.43 11.68
CA PRO A 32 -7.57 -2.84 11.40
C PRO A 32 -7.67 -3.67 10.10
N ALA A 33 -6.95 -3.27 9.05
CA ALA A 33 -6.90 -4.00 7.79
C ALA A 33 -6.23 -5.38 7.96
N LEU A 34 -5.15 -5.46 8.74
CA LEU A 34 -4.52 -6.74 9.08
C LEU A 34 -5.48 -7.66 9.85
N ALA A 35 -6.22 -7.13 10.82
CA ALA A 35 -7.19 -7.92 11.59
C ALA A 35 -8.29 -8.50 10.70
N VAL A 36 -8.86 -7.71 9.79
CA VAL A 36 -9.84 -8.18 8.81
C VAL A 36 -9.24 -9.22 7.89
N SER A 37 -8.01 -9.01 7.39
CA SER A 37 -7.31 -9.98 6.54
C SER A 37 -7.08 -11.32 7.25
N VAL A 38 -6.72 -11.29 8.54
CA VAL A 38 -6.58 -12.51 9.36
C VAL A 38 -7.93 -13.20 9.54
N TRP A 39 -9.00 -12.43 9.73
CA TRP A 39 -10.35 -13.01 9.87
C TRP A 39 -10.82 -13.69 8.58
N VAL A 40 -10.52 -13.10 7.41
CA VAL A 40 -10.97 -13.63 6.11
C VAL A 40 -10.08 -14.77 5.61
N PHE A 41 -8.76 -14.63 5.68
CA PHE A 41 -7.79 -15.58 5.10
C PHE A 41 -7.07 -16.47 6.12
N GLY A 42 -7.38 -16.29 7.41
CA GLY A 42 -6.80 -17.10 8.49
C GLY A 42 -5.36 -16.70 8.88
N ALA A 43 -4.76 -17.53 9.74
CA ALA A 43 -3.46 -17.25 10.36
C ALA A 43 -2.27 -17.19 9.37
N LYS A 44 -2.39 -17.75 8.17
CA LYS A 44 -1.35 -17.67 7.13
C LYS A 44 -0.95 -16.23 6.80
N VAL A 45 -1.90 -15.29 6.90
CA VAL A 45 -1.67 -13.84 6.74
C VAL A 45 -0.56 -13.33 7.65
N LEU A 46 -0.60 -13.74 8.92
CA LEU A 46 0.42 -13.34 9.91
C LEU A 46 1.81 -13.88 9.52
N CYS A 47 1.88 -15.12 9.05
CA CYS A 47 3.14 -15.70 8.59
C CYS A 47 3.76 -14.90 7.43
N VAL A 48 2.96 -14.55 6.41
CA VAL A 48 3.42 -13.75 5.27
C VAL A 48 3.83 -12.35 5.72
N THR A 49 3.03 -11.71 6.57
CA THR A 49 3.30 -10.35 7.06
C THR A 49 4.56 -10.31 7.93
N VAL A 50 4.69 -11.23 8.89
CA VAL A 50 5.88 -11.31 9.75
C VAL A 50 7.13 -11.60 8.92
N LEU A 51 7.04 -12.52 7.95
CA LEU A 51 8.16 -12.83 7.07
C LEU A 51 8.58 -11.62 6.23
N ALA A 52 7.63 -10.89 5.65
CA ALA A 52 7.92 -9.69 4.87
C ALA A 52 8.56 -8.59 5.73
N VAL A 53 8.03 -8.34 6.93
CA VAL A 53 8.56 -7.34 7.85
C VAL A 53 9.96 -7.71 8.31
N THR A 54 10.18 -8.94 8.78
CA THR A 54 11.48 -9.39 9.25
C THR A 54 12.52 -9.39 8.14
N SER A 55 12.16 -9.80 6.92
CA SER A 55 13.05 -9.75 5.76
C SER A 55 13.42 -8.31 5.39
N CYS A 56 12.45 -7.38 5.35
CA CYS A 56 12.71 -5.97 5.07
C CYS A 56 13.64 -5.33 6.11
N VAL A 57 13.39 -5.58 7.39
CA VAL A 57 14.24 -5.08 8.50
C VAL A 57 15.64 -5.67 8.43
N ALA A 58 15.75 -6.98 8.17
CA ALA A 58 17.03 -7.66 8.05
C ALA A 58 17.86 -7.13 6.87
N PHE A 59 17.24 -6.96 5.68
CA PHE A 59 17.94 -6.40 4.52
C PHE A 59 18.34 -4.94 4.73
N GLU A 60 17.51 -4.12 5.36
CA GLU A 60 17.88 -2.74 5.69
C GLU A 60 19.11 -2.73 6.63
N TYR A 61 19.09 -3.54 7.68
CA TYR A 61 20.22 -3.67 8.60
C TYR A 61 21.50 -4.16 7.90
N LEU A 62 21.40 -5.24 7.11
CA LEU A 62 22.57 -5.81 6.42
C LEU A 62 23.18 -4.82 5.42
N ILE A 63 22.34 -4.15 4.62
CA ILE A 63 22.81 -3.18 3.62
C ILE A 63 23.46 -1.98 4.33
N GLN A 64 22.83 -1.44 5.37
CA GLN A 64 23.40 -0.31 6.11
C GLN A 64 24.71 -0.67 6.81
N ARG A 65 24.79 -1.87 7.38
CA ARG A 65 25.98 -2.31 8.14
C ARG A 65 27.15 -2.65 7.22
N PHE A 66 26.91 -3.37 6.13
CA PHE A 66 27.99 -3.95 5.33
C PHE A 66 28.28 -3.19 4.03
N LEU A 67 27.27 -2.67 3.34
CA LEU A 67 27.43 -1.96 2.06
C LEU A 67 27.61 -0.45 2.26
N VAL A 68 26.67 0.20 2.94
CA VAL A 68 26.67 1.67 3.10
C VAL A 68 27.64 2.11 4.18
N ARG A 69 27.86 1.26 5.22
CA ARG A 69 28.73 1.53 6.37
C ARG A 69 28.42 2.87 7.05
N GLY A 70 27.12 3.25 7.07
CA GLY A 70 26.61 4.48 7.65
C GLY A 70 25.89 4.26 8.99
N PRO A 71 25.25 5.30 9.53
CA PRO A 71 24.46 5.19 10.74
C PRO A 71 23.28 4.24 10.54
N LEU A 72 23.04 3.37 11.53
CA LEU A 72 21.90 2.45 11.51
C LEU A 72 20.60 3.21 11.74
N THR A 73 19.72 3.22 10.74
CA THR A 73 18.42 3.90 10.79
C THR A 73 17.22 2.95 10.95
N VAL A 74 17.48 1.66 11.20
CA VAL A 74 16.45 0.61 11.34
C VAL A 74 15.39 0.96 12.40
N ASN A 75 15.79 1.71 13.45
CA ASN A 75 14.89 2.14 14.52
C ASN A 75 13.80 3.14 14.09
N ASN A 76 13.85 3.66 12.88
CA ASN A 76 12.82 4.58 12.35
C ASN A 76 11.51 3.89 11.93
N LEU A 77 11.46 2.54 11.95
CA LEU A 77 10.33 1.69 11.57
C LEU A 77 9.93 1.74 10.07
N SER A 78 10.67 2.44 9.23
CA SER A 78 10.31 2.57 7.81
C SER A 78 10.41 1.24 7.04
N ALA A 79 11.38 0.37 7.39
CA ALA A 79 11.46 -0.99 6.82
C ALA A 79 10.26 -1.85 7.23
N ALA A 80 9.77 -1.69 8.47
CA ALA A 80 8.59 -2.40 8.94
C ALA A 80 7.33 -1.96 8.16
N VAL A 81 7.14 -0.65 7.95
CA VAL A 81 6.06 -0.12 7.10
C VAL A 81 6.14 -0.68 5.69
N THR A 82 7.33 -0.65 5.07
CA THR A 82 7.55 -1.23 3.73
C THR A 82 7.20 -2.72 3.71
N GLY A 83 7.58 -3.48 4.73
CA GLY A 83 7.28 -4.91 4.85
C GLY A 83 5.79 -5.20 4.97
N VAL A 84 5.03 -4.44 5.79
CA VAL A 84 3.58 -4.59 5.90
C VAL A 84 2.88 -4.21 4.60
N LEU A 85 3.26 -3.09 3.97
CA LEU A 85 2.69 -2.67 2.69
C LEU A 85 3.01 -3.66 1.57
N LEU A 86 4.22 -4.23 1.54
CA LEU A 86 4.58 -5.29 0.60
C LEU A 86 3.71 -6.52 0.83
N ALA A 87 3.59 -7.01 2.08
CA ALA A 87 2.75 -8.15 2.42
C ALA A 87 1.31 -7.96 1.95
N PHE A 88 0.72 -6.78 2.17
CA PHE A 88 -0.63 -6.45 1.76
C PHE A 88 -0.86 -6.49 0.24
N ASN A 89 0.21 -6.41 -0.54
CA ASN A 89 0.17 -6.53 -1.99
C ASN A 89 0.39 -7.97 -2.50
N LEU A 90 0.59 -8.93 -1.61
CA LEU A 90 0.87 -10.32 -1.95
C LEU A 90 -0.36 -11.21 -1.73
N PRO A 91 -0.51 -12.30 -2.51
CA PRO A 91 -1.50 -13.34 -2.21
C PRO A 91 -1.08 -14.17 -0.98
N VAL A 92 -2.07 -14.74 -0.28
CA VAL A 92 -1.83 -15.58 0.91
C VAL A 92 -1.06 -16.86 0.60
N THR A 93 -1.24 -17.37 -0.62
CA THR A 93 -0.65 -18.64 -1.11
C THR A 93 0.79 -18.52 -1.57
N ILE A 94 1.36 -17.30 -1.50
CA ILE A 94 2.70 -17.04 -2.03
C ILE A 94 3.79 -17.86 -1.30
N PRO A 95 4.74 -18.49 -2.03
CA PRO A 95 5.87 -19.16 -1.43
C PRO A 95 6.76 -18.19 -0.64
N TRP A 96 7.25 -18.65 0.52
CA TRP A 96 8.06 -17.84 1.43
C TRP A 96 9.30 -17.19 0.79
N TRP A 97 9.97 -17.89 -0.11
CA TRP A 97 11.18 -17.40 -0.78
C TRP A 97 10.90 -16.22 -1.75
N ILE A 98 9.71 -16.17 -2.37
CA ILE A 98 9.29 -15.05 -3.21
C ILE A 98 9.08 -13.79 -2.34
N VAL A 99 8.53 -13.93 -1.14
CA VAL A 99 8.39 -12.82 -0.19
C VAL A 99 9.77 -12.24 0.16
N VAL A 100 10.76 -13.10 0.39
CA VAL A 100 12.14 -12.67 0.70
C VAL A 100 12.77 -11.95 -0.49
N ILE A 101 12.59 -12.45 -1.72
CA ILE A 101 13.08 -11.76 -2.93
C ILE A 101 12.40 -10.39 -3.09
N GLY A 102 11.08 -10.31 -2.90
CA GLY A 102 10.35 -9.05 -2.95
C GLY A 102 10.84 -8.03 -1.92
N ALA A 103 11.12 -8.48 -0.70
CA ALA A 103 11.69 -7.65 0.35
C ALA A 103 13.11 -7.15 0.00
N LEU A 104 13.95 -8.02 -0.60
CA LEU A 104 15.27 -7.62 -1.08
C LEU A 104 15.19 -6.52 -2.14
N VAL A 105 14.32 -6.67 -3.12
CA VAL A 105 14.12 -5.67 -4.19
C VAL A 105 13.54 -4.38 -3.61
N ALA A 106 12.53 -4.45 -2.76
CA ALA A 106 11.91 -3.29 -2.14
C ALA A 106 12.92 -2.47 -1.31
N ILE A 107 13.70 -3.13 -0.48
CA ILE A 107 14.67 -2.44 0.39
C ILE A 107 15.99 -2.18 -0.34
N GLY A 108 16.57 -3.18 -0.99
CA GLY A 108 17.89 -3.05 -1.63
C GLY A 108 17.86 -2.14 -2.84
N VAL A 109 16.97 -2.44 -3.80
CA VAL A 109 16.91 -1.71 -5.07
C VAL A 109 16.12 -0.41 -4.96
N ALA A 110 14.92 -0.44 -4.40
CA ALA A 110 14.04 0.73 -4.44
C ALA A 110 14.32 1.77 -3.34
N LYS A 111 14.88 1.36 -2.19
CA LYS A 111 15.09 2.26 -1.05
C LYS A 111 16.57 2.58 -0.83
N MET A 112 17.40 1.58 -0.63
CA MET A 112 18.79 1.79 -0.20
C MET A 112 19.71 2.25 -1.32
N SER A 113 19.47 1.87 -2.59
CA SER A 113 20.26 2.33 -3.73
C SER A 113 20.19 3.85 -3.94
N PHE A 114 19.09 4.47 -3.52
CA PHE A 114 18.88 5.93 -3.63
C PHE A 114 19.32 6.69 -2.37
N GLY A 115 19.84 5.99 -1.34
CA GLY A 115 20.33 6.61 -0.11
C GLY A 115 19.38 6.54 1.07
N GLY A 116 18.36 5.69 1.03
CA GLY A 116 17.46 5.40 2.14
C GLY A 116 16.19 6.23 2.19
N LEU A 117 15.60 6.33 3.39
CA LEU A 117 14.32 6.98 3.60
C LEU A 117 14.33 8.45 3.13
N GLY A 118 13.31 8.83 2.38
CA GLY A 118 13.10 10.21 1.89
C GLY A 118 13.84 10.55 0.59
N LYS A 119 14.69 9.65 0.07
CA LYS A 119 15.42 9.83 -1.19
C LYS A 119 14.96 8.89 -2.30
N ASN A 120 14.06 7.98 -2.00
CA ASN A 120 13.51 7.00 -2.95
C ASN A 120 12.53 7.69 -3.93
N PRO A 121 12.72 7.55 -5.26
CA PRO A 121 11.83 8.16 -6.26
C PRO A 121 10.48 7.44 -6.37
N PHE A 122 10.43 6.18 -5.95
CA PHE A 122 9.22 5.33 -5.99
C PHE A 122 8.94 4.73 -4.63
N ASN A 123 7.68 4.38 -4.38
CA ASN A 123 7.32 3.64 -3.18
C ASN A 123 7.97 2.25 -3.19
N PRO A 124 8.81 1.90 -2.20
CA PRO A 124 9.59 0.66 -2.23
C PRO A 124 8.73 -0.60 -2.26
N ALA A 125 7.58 -0.61 -1.56
CA ALA A 125 6.68 -1.77 -1.57
C ALA A 125 6.06 -2.00 -2.95
N LEU A 126 5.72 -0.92 -3.69
CA LEU A 126 5.21 -1.02 -5.06
C LEU A 126 6.28 -1.53 -6.03
N VAL A 127 7.51 -1.07 -5.91
CA VAL A 127 8.61 -1.59 -6.75
C VAL A 127 8.81 -3.08 -6.51
N GLY A 128 8.81 -3.52 -5.26
CA GLY A 128 8.86 -4.95 -4.91
C GLY A 128 7.69 -5.72 -5.53
N ARG A 129 6.46 -5.23 -5.43
CA ARG A 129 5.26 -5.84 -6.04
C ARG A 129 5.40 -5.96 -7.56
N VAL A 130 5.76 -4.88 -8.25
CA VAL A 130 5.88 -4.85 -9.71
C VAL A 130 6.96 -5.83 -10.18
N PHE A 131 8.11 -5.83 -9.51
CA PHE A 131 9.18 -6.80 -9.80
C PHE A 131 8.66 -8.24 -9.67
N LEU A 132 8.00 -8.57 -8.56
CA LEU A 132 7.45 -9.91 -8.34
C LEU A 132 6.38 -10.29 -9.37
N LEU A 133 5.53 -9.34 -9.78
CA LEU A 133 4.50 -9.58 -10.79
C LEU A 133 5.10 -9.92 -12.16
N ILE A 134 6.22 -9.29 -12.51
CA ILE A 134 6.92 -9.56 -13.78
C ILE A 134 7.72 -10.85 -13.69
N ALA A 135 8.43 -11.09 -12.58
CA ALA A 135 9.31 -12.25 -12.43
C ALA A 135 8.55 -13.55 -12.10
N TYR A 136 7.44 -13.46 -11.37
CA TYR A 136 6.67 -14.61 -10.87
C TYR A 136 5.16 -14.42 -11.09
N PRO A 137 4.68 -14.22 -12.33
CA PRO A 137 3.28 -13.86 -12.61
C PRO A 137 2.29 -14.92 -12.12
N VAL A 138 2.62 -16.20 -12.26
CA VAL A 138 1.72 -17.30 -11.85
C VAL A 138 1.47 -17.26 -10.34
N GLN A 139 2.52 -17.14 -9.53
CA GLN A 139 2.41 -17.10 -8.08
C GLN A 139 1.74 -15.81 -7.58
N MET A 140 1.99 -14.69 -8.27
CA MET A 140 1.41 -13.39 -7.92
C MET A 140 -0.06 -13.24 -8.30
N THR A 141 -0.57 -14.07 -9.21
CA THR A 141 -1.98 -14.03 -9.66
C THR A 141 -2.81 -15.21 -9.14
N SER A 142 -2.21 -16.12 -8.35
CA SER A 142 -2.94 -17.23 -7.75
C SER A 142 -3.55 -16.81 -6.39
N PHE A 143 -4.82 -16.40 -6.41
CA PHE A 143 -5.55 -15.93 -5.23
C PHE A 143 -6.44 -17.01 -4.57
N GLY A 144 -6.24 -18.28 -4.90
CA GLY A 144 -7.01 -19.38 -4.32
C GLY A 144 -6.74 -19.54 -2.83
N THR A 145 -7.78 -19.55 -2.02
CA THR A 145 -7.74 -19.89 -0.59
C THR A 145 -8.79 -20.94 -0.30
N ASP A 146 -8.69 -21.60 0.86
CA ASP A 146 -9.70 -22.57 1.30
C ASP A 146 -11.11 -21.95 1.41
N ALA A 147 -11.17 -20.62 1.60
CA ALA A 147 -12.42 -19.85 1.68
C ALA A 147 -12.95 -19.36 0.32
N PHE A 148 -12.04 -19.11 -0.65
CA PHE A 148 -12.40 -18.54 -1.95
C PHE A 148 -11.57 -19.21 -3.04
N THR A 149 -12.23 -20.01 -3.88
CA THR A 149 -11.64 -20.58 -5.09
C THR A 149 -12.20 -19.86 -6.31
N GLY A 150 -11.39 -19.03 -6.96
CA GLY A 150 -11.84 -18.35 -8.17
C GLY A 150 -10.97 -17.15 -8.57
N ALA A 151 -11.35 -16.56 -9.70
CA ALA A 151 -10.73 -15.35 -10.20
C ALA A 151 -11.09 -14.15 -9.31
N THR A 152 -10.18 -13.18 -9.22
CA THR A 152 -10.51 -11.92 -8.55
C THR A 152 -11.68 -11.22 -9.26
N PRO A 153 -12.47 -10.39 -8.57
CA PRO A 153 -13.61 -9.67 -9.19
C PRO A 153 -13.22 -8.91 -10.46
N LEU A 154 -12.05 -8.28 -10.49
CA LEU A 154 -11.52 -7.60 -11.68
C LEU A 154 -11.15 -8.57 -12.81
N ALA A 155 -10.56 -9.72 -12.50
CA ALA A 155 -10.25 -10.75 -13.49
C ALA A 155 -11.54 -11.37 -14.06
N ALA A 156 -12.52 -11.66 -13.21
CA ALA A 156 -13.83 -12.15 -13.65
C ALA A 156 -14.52 -11.16 -14.61
N PHE A 157 -14.47 -9.86 -14.30
CA PHE A 157 -15.03 -8.82 -15.15
C PHE A 157 -14.30 -8.71 -16.50
N LYS A 158 -12.97 -8.93 -16.53
CA LYS A 158 -12.18 -8.90 -17.77
C LYS A 158 -12.61 -10.00 -18.76
N TYR A 159 -12.93 -11.19 -18.26
CA TYR A 159 -13.31 -12.34 -19.11
C TYR A 159 -14.80 -12.40 -19.43
N ALA A 160 -15.65 -11.86 -18.59
CA ALA A 160 -17.09 -11.77 -18.80
C ALA A 160 -17.57 -10.34 -18.51
N PRO A 161 -17.54 -9.43 -19.52
CA PRO A 161 -17.85 -8.01 -19.32
C PRO A 161 -19.36 -7.74 -19.08
N VAL A 162 -20.09 -8.74 -18.65
CA VAL A 162 -21.43 -8.57 -18.09
C VAL A 162 -21.24 -8.22 -16.63
N PHE A 163 -21.69 -7.05 -16.23
CA PHE A 163 -21.71 -6.64 -14.82
C PHE A 163 -22.75 -7.47 -14.04
N ALA A 164 -22.47 -8.76 -13.89
CA ALA A 164 -23.17 -9.65 -12.97
C ALA A 164 -22.55 -9.39 -11.59
N GLY A 165 -23.11 -8.40 -10.87
CA GLY A 165 -22.53 -7.81 -9.70
C GLY A 165 -21.95 -8.80 -8.69
N ALA A 166 -20.64 -8.75 -8.51
CA ALA A 166 -20.12 -9.08 -7.18
C ALA A 166 -20.86 -8.12 -6.21
N PRO A 167 -21.52 -8.62 -5.17
CA PRO A 167 -22.26 -7.73 -4.29
C PRO A 167 -21.29 -6.69 -3.73
N LEU A 168 -21.55 -5.40 -3.97
CA LEU A 168 -20.72 -4.29 -3.50
C LEU A 168 -20.45 -4.38 -1.98
N ALA A 169 -21.38 -5.00 -1.25
CA ALA A 169 -21.23 -5.27 0.16
C ALA A 169 -20.06 -6.25 0.46
N ASP A 170 -19.90 -7.30 -0.32
CA ASP A 170 -18.80 -8.26 -0.13
C ASP A 170 -17.45 -7.65 -0.50
N LEU A 171 -17.41 -6.76 -1.51
CA LEU A 171 -16.22 -5.96 -1.83
C LEU A 171 -15.86 -4.98 -0.70
N ALA A 172 -16.85 -4.33 -0.09
CA ALA A 172 -16.62 -3.39 1.00
C ALA A 172 -16.12 -4.09 2.28
N VAL A 173 -16.69 -5.26 2.60
CA VAL A 173 -16.32 -6.06 3.79
C VAL A 173 -15.10 -6.93 3.52
N GLY A 174 -14.84 -7.25 2.23
CA GLY A 174 -13.66 -7.99 1.80
C GLY A 174 -13.83 -9.51 1.72
N ARG A 175 -15.03 -9.99 1.49
CA ARG A 175 -15.32 -11.41 1.25
C ARG A 175 -15.14 -11.80 -0.20
N VAL A 176 -13.96 -11.50 -0.76
CA VAL A 176 -13.62 -11.72 -2.16
C VAL A 176 -12.21 -12.28 -2.29
N ALA A 177 -11.93 -12.98 -3.38
CA ALA A 177 -10.58 -13.41 -3.71
C ALA A 177 -9.73 -12.19 -4.08
N GLY A 178 -8.54 -12.06 -3.47
CA GLY A 178 -7.65 -10.93 -3.74
C GLY A 178 -6.36 -10.99 -2.92
N SER A 179 -5.54 -9.95 -3.02
CA SER A 179 -4.36 -9.79 -2.17
C SER A 179 -4.76 -9.44 -0.73
N LEU A 180 -3.83 -9.62 0.21
CA LEU A 180 -4.08 -9.42 1.64
C LEU A 180 -4.66 -8.04 1.98
N GLY A 181 -4.26 -7.00 1.28
CA GLY A 181 -4.73 -5.63 1.50
C GLY A 181 -5.97 -5.23 0.69
N GLU A 182 -6.36 -6.01 -0.32
CA GLU A 182 -7.55 -5.71 -1.14
C GLU A 182 -8.86 -5.97 -0.39
N VAL A 183 -8.80 -6.78 0.64
CA VAL A 183 -9.94 -7.41 1.32
C VAL A 183 -10.59 -6.49 2.37
N ALA A 184 -10.03 -5.34 2.66
CA ALA A 184 -10.45 -4.58 3.84
C ALA A 184 -10.74 -3.10 3.53
N ALA A 185 -11.52 -2.80 2.48
CA ALA A 185 -11.76 -1.42 2.07
C ALA A 185 -12.24 -0.52 3.22
N LEU A 186 -13.21 -0.95 4.00
CA LEU A 186 -13.72 -0.21 5.16
C LEU A 186 -12.67 -0.08 6.27
N ALA A 187 -11.88 -1.11 6.52
CA ALA A 187 -10.83 -1.07 7.53
C ALA A 187 -9.66 -0.16 7.11
N LEU A 188 -9.32 -0.14 5.80
CA LEU A 188 -8.34 0.81 5.24
C LEU A 188 -8.83 2.25 5.37
N LEU A 189 -10.11 2.52 5.09
CA LEU A 189 -10.71 3.85 5.28
C LEU A 189 -10.66 4.28 6.75
N ALA A 190 -11.00 3.39 7.69
CA ALA A 190 -10.91 3.68 9.11
C ALA A 190 -9.47 3.98 9.56
N GLY A 191 -8.49 3.19 9.09
CA GLY A 191 -7.08 3.45 9.33
C GLY A 191 -6.60 4.77 8.73
N PHE A 192 -7.03 5.08 7.51
CA PHE A 192 -6.69 6.35 6.86
C PHE A 192 -7.32 7.55 7.59
N ALA A 193 -8.58 7.44 8.03
CA ALA A 193 -9.23 8.48 8.83
C ALA A 193 -8.42 8.78 10.11
N TYR A 194 -7.88 7.76 10.78
CA TYR A 194 -6.95 7.95 11.90
C TYR A 194 -5.73 8.78 11.49
N LEU A 195 -5.08 8.49 10.34
CA LEU A 195 -3.92 9.25 9.87
C LEU A 195 -4.25 10.71 9.54
N VAL A 196 -5.43 10.99 8.98
CA VAL A 196 -5.91 12.35 8.70
C VAL A 196 -6.13 13.13 10.00
N VAL A 197 -6.79 12.52 10.98
CA VAL A 197 -7.01 13.13 12.32
C VAL A 197 -5.67 13.42 13.00
N ARG A 198 -4.71 12.51 12.88
CA ARG A 198 -3.34 12.69 13.41
C ARG A 198 -2.51 13.68 12.58
N ARG A 199 -3.03 14.20 11.46
CA ARG A 199 -2.32 15.07 10.51
C ARG A 199 -1.03 14.45 9.97
N VAL A 200 -1.03 13.13 9.81
CA VAL A 200 0.07 12.36 9.22
C VAL A 200 -0.13 12.22 7.71
N ALA A 201 -1.35 12.17 7.21
CA ALA A 201 -1.63 12.07 5.79
C ALA A 201 -2.58 13.17 5.32
N SER A 202 -2.43 13.60 4.06
CA SER A 202 -3.29 14.57 3.41
C SER A 202 -4.50 13.88 2.76
N TRP A 203 -5.71 14.36 3.02
CA TRP A 203 -6.94 13.78 2.49
C TRP A 203 -7.18 14.09 1.00
N HIS A 204 -6.61 15.19 0.49
CA HIS A 204 -6.87 15.66 -0.88
C HIS A 204 -6.29 14.72 -1.95
N VAL A 205 -5.13 14.09 -1.72
CA VAL A 205 -4.51 13.17 -2.68
C VAL A 205 -5.40 11.97 -2.96
N PRO A 206 -5.82 11.17 -1.97
CA PRO A 206 -6.75 10.07 -2.21
C PRO A 206 -8.10 10.50 -2.77
N ALA A 207 -8.63 11.65 -2.32
CA ALA A 207 -9.91 12.16 -2.83
C ALA A 207 -9.86 12.43 -4.35
N VAL A 208 -8.78 13.02 -4.84
CA VAL A 208 -8.60 13.28 -6.28
C VAL A 208 -8.38 11.97 -7.04
N ILE A 209 -7.59 11.02 -6.52
CA ILE A 209 -7.41 9.70 -7.15
C ILE A 209 -8.77 9.01 -7.32
N PHE A 210 -9.58 8.94 -6.27
CA PHE A 210 -10.89 8.31 -6.34
C PHE A 210 -11.85 9.06 -7.28
N ALA A 211 -11.81 10.39 -7.30
CA ALA A 211 -12.64 11.20 -8.21
C ALA A 211 -12.27 10.94 -9.69
N THR A 212 -10.99 10.90 -10.02
CA THR A 212 -10.53 10.63 -11.38
C THR A 212 -10.82 9.20 -11.81
N MET A 213 -10.57 8.20 -10.96
CA MET A 213 -10.95 6.81 -11.22
C MET A 213 -12.48 6.66 -11.46
N ALA A 214 -13.29 7.28 -10.59
CA ALA A 214 -14.74 7.25 -10.72
C ALA A 214 -15.21 7.92 -12.02
N LEU A 215 -14.60 9.06 -12.40
CA LEU A 215 -14.89 9.77 -13.63
C LEU A 215 -14.58 8.91 -14.86
N PHE A 216 -13.38 8.28 -14.92
CA PHE A 216 -13.04 7.40 -16.04
C PHE A 216 -13.92 6.16 -16.11
N ALA A 217 -14.24 5.55 -14.98
CA ALA A 217 -15.17 4.42 -14.93
C ALA A 217 -16.56 4.84 -15.42
N LEU A 218 -17.07 6.00 -14.99
CA LEU A 218 -18.36 6.54 -15.44
C LEU A 218 -18.35 6.80 -16.95
N CYS A 219 -17.33 7.45 -17.49
CA CYS A 219 -17.16 7.67 -18.91
C CYS A 219 -17.17 6.34 -19.70
N THR A 220 -16.45 5.34 -19.19
CA THR A 220 -16.42 4.00 -19.81
C THR A 220 -17.79 3.33 -19.79
N ALA A 221 -18.56 3.45 -18.70
CA ALA A 221 -19.90 2.91 -18.58
C ALA A 221 -20.87 3.57 -19.59
N LEU A 222 -20.77 4.89 -19.73
CA LEU A 222 -21.55 5.66 -20.71
C LEU A 222 -21.23 5.26 -22.16
N LEU A 223 -19.94 5.12 -22.50
CA LEU A 223 -19.50 4.70 -23.83
C LEU A 223 -19.96 3.27 -24.18
N ARG A 224 -20.15 2.41 -23.17
CA ARG A 224 -20.70 1.05 -23.34
C ARG A 224 -22.24 1.03 -23.40
N GLY A 225 -22.89 2.19 -23.29
CA GLY A 225 -24.35 2.31 -23.33
C GLY A 225 -25.06 1.78 -22.08
N TRP A 226 -24.36 1.66 -20.97
CA TRP A 226 -24.96 1.20 -19.72
C TRP A 226 -25.84 2.30 -19.10
N SER A 227 -26.99 1.89 -18.54
CA SER A 227 -27.97 2.79 -17.94
C SER A 227 -28.51 2.24 -16.63
N GLY A 228 -29.20 3.07 -15.87
CA GLY A 228 -29.81 2.68 -14.60
C GLY A 228 -28.78 2.36 -13.51
N ALA A 229 -29.00 1.29 -12.77
CA ALA A 229 -28.17 0.92 -11.62
C ALA A 229 -26.72 0.58 -12.03
N ALA A 230 -26.50 -0.04 -13.18
CA ALA A 230 -25.17 -0.42 -13.67
C ALA A 230 -24.24 0.79 -13.83
N LEU A 231 -24.80 1.94 -14.25
CA LEU A 231 -24.03 3.17 -14.46
C LEU A 231 -23.35 3.66 -13.17
N TRP A 232 -23.99 3.53 -12.02
CA TRP A 232 -23.44 3.96 -10.74
C TRP A 232 -22.67 2.87 -9.99
N GLN A 233 -23.06 1.62 -10.20
CA GLN A 233 -22.37 0.48 -9.55
C GLN A 233 -20.99 0.26 -10.15
N PHE A 234 -20.76 0.54 -11.42
CA PHE A 234 -19.51 0.31 -12.09
C PHE A 234 -18.33 1.17 -11.55
N PRO A 235 -18.48 2.50 -11.36
CA PRO A 235 -17.47 3.29 -10.67
C PRO A 235 -17.18 2.79 -9.25
N LEU A 236 -18.23 2.48 -8.47
CA LEU A 236 -18.07 1.95 -7.11
C LEU A 236 -17.33 0.61 -7.11
N PHE A 237 -17.63 -0.26 -8.08
CA PHE A 237 -16.90 -1.51 -8.25
C PHE A 237 -15.40 -1.27 -8.46
N HIS A 238 -15.01 -0.35 -9.35
CA HIS A 238 -13.60 -0.03 -9.59
C HIS A 238 -12.89 0.60 -8.39
N LEU A 239 -13.60 1.38 -7.59
CA LEU A 239 -13.05 1.94 -6.36
C LEU A 239 -12.81 0.90 -5.27
N LEU A 240 -13.73 -0.08 -5.13
CA LEU A 240 -13.69 -1.08 -4.07
C LEU A 240 -12.92 -2.35 -4.47
N ALA A 241 -12.84 -2.64 -5.77
CA ALA A 241 -12.15 -3.82 -6.26
C ALA A 241 -10.65 -3.59 -6.43
N GLY A 242 -9.87 -4.61 -6.10
CA GLY A 242 -8.41 -4.57 -6.25
C GLY A 242 -7.70 -3.67 -5.25
N GLY A 243 -6.44 -3.39 -5.52
CA GLY A 243 -5.55 -2.62 -4.65
C GLY A 243 -5.75 -1.10 -4.66
N ALA A 244 -6.80 -0.56 -5.31
CA ALA A 244 -7.04 0.87 -5.45
C ALA A 244 -7.11 1.59 -4.10
N MET A 245 -7.83 1.01 -3.13
CA MET A 245 -7.97 1.57 -1.79
C MET A 245 -6.62 1.63 -1.05
N LEU A 246 -5.88 0.52 -1.02
CA LEU A 246 -4.56 0.49 -0.37
C LEU A 246 -3.59 1.45 -1.06
N GLY A 247 -3.56 1.44 -2.39
CA GLY A 247 -2.70 2.29 -3.21
C GLY A 247 -2.94 3.78 -2.99
N ALA A 248 -4.20 4.21 -3.07
CA ALA A 248 -4.57 5.61 -2.93
C ALA A 248 -4.40 6.14 -1.49
N LEU A 249 -4.78 5.33 -0.48
CA LEU A 249 -4.81 5.78 0.91
C LEU A 249 -3.43 5.75 1.59
N PHE A 250 -2.62 4.71 1.33
CA PHE A 250 -1.37 4.49 2.08
C PHE A 250 -0.10 4.56 1.22
N MET A 251 -0.19 4.34 -0.09
CA MET A 251 1.01 4.31 -0.94
C MET A 251 1.21 5.59 -1.73
N ALA A 252 0.14 6.22 -2.25
CA ALA A 252 0.23 7.48 -2.96
C ALA A 252 0.42 8.69 -2.03
N THR A 253 0.14 8.53 -0.74
CA THR A 253 0.34 9.56 0.30
C THR A 253 1.71 9.49 0.97
N ASP A 254 2.63 8.69 0.45
CA ASP A 254 4.00 8.60 0.97
C ASP A 254 4.75 9.93 0.80
N TYR A 255 5.35 10.43 1.88
CA TYR A 255 6.06 11.71 1.91
C TYR A 255 7.24 11.81 0.92
N ALA A 256 7.89 10.66 0.64
CA ALA A 256 9.07 10.65 -0.23
C ALA A 256 8.70 10.81 -1.70
N THR A 257 7.53 10.32 -2.11
CA THR A 257 7.11 10.23 -3.52
C THR A 257 6.02 11.22 -3.90
N SER A 258 5.31 11.80 -2.93
CA SER A 258 4.23 12.76 -3.18
C SER A 258 4.75 14.21 -3.23
N PRO A 259 4.16 15.07 -4.08
CA PRO A 259 4.51 16.49 -4.14
C PRO A 259 4.20 17.23 -2.83
N MET A 260 5.04 18.20 -2.47
CA MET A 260 4.87 18.99 -1.24
C MET A 260 3.76 20.04 -1.35
N THR A 261 3.42 20.50 -2.57
CA THR A 261 2.42 21.54 -2.78
C THR A 261 1.04 20.93 -3.03
N VAL A 262 -0.03 21.60 -2.59
CA VAL A 262 -1.41 21.12 -2.80
C VAL A 262 -1.72 21.01 -4.31
N ALA A 263 -1.36 22.00 -5.10
CA ALA A 263 -1.57 21.99 -6.54
C ALA A 263 -0.80 20.83 -7.23
N GLY A 264 0.48 20.64 -6.87
CA GLY A 264 1.27 19.50 -7.34
C GLY A 264 0.65 18.16 -6.91
N GLY A 265 0.15 18.07 -5.68
CA GLY A 265 -0.55 16.90 -5.18
C GLY A 265 -1.82 16.57 -5.96
N VAL A 266 -2.60 17.58 -6.37
CA VAL A 266 -3.79 17.40 -7.21
C VAL A 266 -3.42 16.89 -8.61
N ILE A 267 -2.41 17.49 -9.27
CA ILE A 267 -1.94 17.05 -10.60
C ILE A 267 -1.40 15.61 -10.53
N TYR A 268 -0.60 15.33 -9.53
CA TYR A 268 -0.04 13.98 -9.27
C TYR A 268 -1.17 12.94 -9.06
N ALA A 269 -2.13 13.27 -8.20
CA ALA A 269 -3.25 12.40 -7.90
C ALA A 269 -4.17 12.18 -9.12
N ALA A 270 -4.42 13.23 -9.91
CA ALA A 270 -5.18 13.11 -11.16
C ALA A 270 -4.46 12.25 -12.21
N GLY A 271 -3.13 12.27 -12.23
CA GLY A 271 -2.33 11.42 -13.12
C GLY A 271 -2.26 9.94 -12.68
N ILE A 272 -2.51 9.64 -11.41
CA ILE A 272 -2.56 8.26 -10.89
C ILE A 272 -3.96 7.65 -11.14
N GLY A 273 -5.03 8.38 -10.87
CA GLY A 273 -6.41 7.91 -11.00
C GLY A 273 -6.88 7.88 -12.44
#